data_8901cf76c05eb1260ae26af047df31a4
#
_entry.id   8901cf76c05eb1260ae26af047df31a4
#
_cell.length_a   1.000
_cell.length_b   1.000
_cell.length_c   1.000
_cell.angle_alpha   90.00
_cell.angle_beta   90.00
_cell.angle_gamma   90.00
#
_symmetry.space_group_name_H-M   'P 1'
#
loop_
_entity.id
_entity.type
_entity.pdbx_description
1 polymer ?
#
loop_
_entity_poly.entity_id
_entity_poly.type
_entity_poly.pdbx_seq_one_letter_code
_entity_poly.pdbx_strand_id
1 'polypeptide(L)'
;KLKKIDIDDNNSKYMDIDGVCYSKDGKMLIAYPPAKDITGYVLPDFVEKLGDFCLSGTNIETMELPEKLTYIEYGVLSNCEKLTSLKIDTDAYETSTVLCKSLKNCQL
;
A
#
# COMPACT_ATOMS: atom_id res chain seq x y z
N LYS A 1 -2.51 -10.66 14.52
CA LYS A 1 -1.97 -9.94 13.35
C LYS A 1 -0.98 -8.88 13.79
N LEU A 2 -0.06 -8.57 12.91
CA LEU A 2 0.99 -7.59 13.16
C LEU A 2 0.41 -6.18 13.29
N LYS A 3 0.85 -5.44 14.30
CA LYS A 3 0.36 -4.08 14.55
C LYS A 3 1.40 -3.01 14.23
N LYS A 4 2.67 -3.34 14.20
CA LYS A 4 3.72 -2.35 14.05
C LYS A 4 4.98 -2.99 13.50
N ILE A 5 5.70 -2.25 12.68
CA ILE A 5 6.98 -2.67 12.15
C ILE A 5 8.03 -1.66 12.61
N ASP A 6 9.08 -2.15 13.29
CA ASP A 6 10.19 -1.31 13.69
C ASP A 6 11.41 -1.75 12.90
N ILE A 7 12.05 -0.83 12.23
CA ILE A 7 13.24 -1.10 11.43
C ILE A 7 14.43 -0.41 12.11
N ASP A 8 15.54 -1.12 12.27
CA ASP A 8 16.75 -0.55 12.83
C ASP A 8 17.18 0.65 11.95
N ASP A 9 17.55 1.76 12.59
CA ASP A 9 17.93 2.97 11.87
C ASP A 9 19.15 2.78 10.96
N ASN A 10 19.96 1.77 11.24
CA ASN A 10 21.13 1.46 10.42
C ASN A 10 20.81 0.53 9.25
N ASN A 11 19.58 0.12 9.09
CA ASN A 11 19.21 -0.72 7.96
C ASN A 11 19.39 0.06 6.67
N SER A 12 20.09 -0.51 5.70
CA SER A 12 20.42 0.20 4.47
C SER A 12 19.34 0.11 3.40
N LYS A 13 18.35 -0.77 3.59
CA LYS A 13 17.33 -1.02 2.56
C LYS A 13 15.94 -0.54 2.92
N TYR A 14 15.61 -0.53 4.20
CA TYR A 14 14.26 -0.24 4.67
C TYR A 14 14.27 0.76 5.79
N MET A 15 13.14 1.44 5.98
CA MET A 15 12.89 2.34 7.11
C MET A 15 11.44 2.20 7.54
N ASP A 16 11.12 2.61 8.75
CA ASP A 16 9.73 2.67 9.18
C ASP A 16 9.36 4.11 9.50
N ILE A 17 8.11 4.44 9.25
CA ILE A 17 7.52 5.71 9.64
C ILE A 17 6.19 5.35 10.29
N ASP A 18 6.06 5.68 11.55
CA ASP A 18 4.85 5.40 12.32
C ASP A 18 4.43 3.93 12.22
N GLY A 19 5.40 3.03 12.30
CA GLY A 19 5.13 1.60 12.29
C GLY A 19 4.87 0.97 10.93
N VAL A 20 5.00 1.75 9.86
CA VAL A 20 4.78 1.29 8.48
C VAL A 20 6.11 1.21 7.76
N CYS A 21 6.34 0.14 7.04
CA CYS A 21 7.63 -0.11 6.37
C CYS A 21 7.65 0.45 4.96
N TYR A 22 8.70 1.20 4.66
CA TYR A 22 8.96 1.76 3.33
C TYR A 22 10.38 1.38 2.90
N SER A 23 10.67 1.48 1.61
CA SER A 23 12.06 1.39 1.15
C SER A 23 12.84 2.56 1.75
N LYS A 24 14.16 2.42 1.89
CA LYS A 24 14.99 3.45 2.55
C LYS A 24 14.92 4.80 1.85
N ASP A 25 14.76 4.81 0.53
CA ASP A 25 14.62 6.04 -0.24
C ASP A 25 13.20 6.61 -0.20
N GLY A 26 12.28 5.92 0.45
CA GLY A 26 10.89 6.37 0.59
C GLY A 26 10.02 6.10 -0.62
N LYS A 27 10.56 5.62 -1.72
CA LYS A 27 9.80 5.53 -2.97
C LYS A 27 8.82 4.38 -3.04
N MET A 28 8.97 3.36 -2.22
CA MET A 28 8.08 2.21 -2.24
C MET A 28 7.47 1.95 -0.86
N LEU A 29 6.16 1.80 -0.81
CA LEU A 29 5.49 1.28 0.37
C LEU A 29 5.69 -0.23 0.39
N ILE A 30 6.34 -0.75 1.42
CA ILE A 30 6.68 -2.16 1.51
C ILE A 30 5.61 -2.95 2.24
N ALA A 31 5.19 -2.47 3.42
CA ALA A 31 4.20 -3.21 4.21
C ALA A 31 3.49 -2.31 5.21
N TYR A 32 2.17 -2.36 5.20
CA TYR A 32 1.32 -1.74 6.22
C TYR A 32 0.83 -2.86 7.12
N PRO A 33 1.10 -2.82 8.44
CA PRO A 33 0.67 -3.90 9.34
C PRO A 33 -0.84 -4.08 9.31
N PRO A 34 -1.34 -5.31 9.08
CA PRO A 34 -2.79 -5.51 8.92
C PRO A 34 -3.64 -5.17 10.13
N ALA A 35 -3.06 -5.22 11.34
CA ALA A 35 -3.79 -4.90 12.56
C ALA A 35 -3.61 -3.46 13.02
N LYS A 36 -2.85 -2.66 12.27
CA LYS A 36 -2.70 -1.23 12.59
C LYS A 36 -3.92 -0.47 12.09
N ASP A 37 -4.39 0.49 12.89
CA ASP A 37 -5.50 1.33 12.48
C ASP A 37 -5.08 2.12 11.23
N ILE A 38 -5.85 1.99 10.17
CA ILE A 38 -5.56 2.64 8.89
C ILE A 38 -6.45 3.87 8.66
N THR A 39 -7.31 4.21 9.61
CA THR A 39 -8.18 5.37 9.49
C THR A 39 -7.33 6.63 9.35
N GLY A 40 -7.60 7.42 8.33
CA GLY A 40 -6.86 8.64 8.09
C GLY A 40 -5.48 8.47 7.47
N TYR A 41 -5.08 7.23 7.13
CA TYR A 41 -3.81 7.03 6.46
C TYR A 41 -3.84 7.65 5.07
N VAL A 42 -2.82 8.46 4.77
CA VAL A 42 -2.65 9.06 3.47
C VAL A 42 -1.29 8.61 2.93
N LEU A 43 -1.27 8.15 1.70
CA LEU A 43 -0.03 7.72 1.08
C LEU A 43 0.94 8.91 1.02
N PRO A 44 2.14 8.79 1.59
CA PRO A 44 3.09 9.91 1.58
C PRO A 44 3.43 10.36 0.16
N ASP A 45 3.69 11.67 0.02
CA ASP A 45 3.96 12.25 -1.29
C ASP A 45 5.19 11.68 -1.99
N PHE A 46 6.11 11.13 -1.23
CA PHE A 46 7.33 10.58 -1.81
C PHE A 46 7.17 9.15 -2.34
N VAL A 47 6.04 8.51 -2.07
CA VAL A 47 5.83 7.13 -2.54
C VAL A 47 5.41 7.15 -4.01
N GLU A 48 6.13 6.38 -4.81
CA GLU A 48 5.87 6.23 -6.24
C GLU A 48 5.44 4.83 -6.61
N LYS A 49 5.66 3.87 -5.72
CA LYS A 49 5.39 2.45 -5.98
C LYS A 49 4.73 1.77 -4.79
N LEU A 50 3.84 0.82 -5.07
CA LEU A 50 3.24 -0.02 -4.04
C LEU A 50 3.78 -1.43 -4.20
N GLY A 51 4.44 -1.95 -3.18
CA GLY A 51 5.06 -3.27 -3.21
C GLY A 51 4.06 -4.41 -3.09
N ASP A 52 4.53 -5.64 -3.28
CA ASP A 52 3.70 -6.83 -3.21
C ASP A 52 2.95 -6.91 -1.89
N PHE A 53 1.65 -7.05 -1.95
CA PHE A 53 0.79 -7.24 -0.77
C PHE A 53 0.93 -6.15 0.30
N CYS A 54 1.41 -4.95 -0.06
CA CYS A 54 1.76 -3.96 0.95
C CYS A 54 0.58 -3.47 1.79
N LEU A 55 -0.64 -3.50 1.26
CA LEU A 55 -1.85 -3.12 1.99
C LEU A 55 -2.80 -4.30 2.20
N SER A 56 -2.34 -5.52 1.89
CA SER A 56 -3.17 -6.71 1.96
C SER A 56 -3.68 -6.96 3.38
N GLY A 57 -4.94 -7.32 3.49
CA GLY A 57 -5.55 -7.69 4.77
C GLY A 57 -5.81 -6.52 5.71
N THR A 58 -5.61 -5.29 5.28
CA THR A 58 -5.89 -4.12 6.11
C THR A 58 -7.39 -3.82 6.15
N ASN A 59 -7.80 -2.96 7.07
CA ASN A 59 -9.19 -2.53 7.20
C ASN A 59 -9.52 -1.28 6.38
N ILE A 60 -8.75 -1.03 5.33
CA ILE A 60 -8.94 0.15 4.51
C ILE A 60 -10.33 0.15 3.87
N GLU A 61 -11.01 1.27 3.93
CA GLU A 61 -12.36 1.40 3.37
C GLU A 61 -12.34 2.16 2.05
N THR A 62 -11.46 3.12 1.90
CA THR A 62 -11.31 3.87 0.66
C THR A 62 -9.84 4.02 0.33
N MET A 63 -9.51 4.04 -0.94
CA MET A 63 -8.14 4.22 -1.39
C MET A 63 -8.11 5.14 -2.59
N GLU A 64 -7.16 6.08 -2.58
CA GLU A 64 -6.92 6.92 -3.73
C GLU A 64 -5.53 6.61 -4.27
N LEU A 65 -5.45 6.34 -5.56
CA LEU A 65 -4.19 6.09 -6.24
C LEU A 65 -3.78 7.37 -6.95
N PRO A 66 -2.81 8.11 -6.41
CA PRO A 66 -2.47 9.43 -6.93
C PRO A 66 -1.76 9.40 -8.28
N GLU A 67 -1.79 10.54 -8.96
CA GLU A 67 -1.20 10.66 -10.29
C GLU A 67 0.28 10.30 -10.33
N LYS A 68 1.03 10.59 -9.29
CA LYS A 68 2.46 10.30 -9.30
C LYS A 68 2.81 8.85 -9.06
N LEU A 69 1.85 8.01 -8.73
CA LEU A 69 2.10 6.60 -8.51
C LEU A 69 2.43 5.97 -9.86
N THR A 70 3.59 5.34 -9.98
CA THR A 70 4.06 4.80 -11.25
C THR A 70 3.99 3.28 -11.33
N TYR A 71 3.82 2.59 -10.20
CA TYR A 71 3.87 1.13 -10.22
C TYR A 71 3.09 0.52 -9.08
N ILE A 72 2.29 -0.50 -9.38
CA ILE A 72 1.57 -1.29 -8.39
C ILE A 72 1.93 -2.75 -8.59
N GLU A 73 2.46 -3.36 -7.55
CA GLU A 73 2.81 -4.77 -7.58
C GLU A 73 1.60 -5.65 -7.35
N TYR A 74 1.83 -6.95 -7.27
CA TYR A 74 0.79 -7.96 -7.13
C TYR A 74 0.14 -7.90 -5.74
N GLY A 75 -1.17 -8.07 -5.71
CA GLY A 75 -1.91 -8.29 -4.47
C GLY A 75 -1.99 -7.13 -3.49
N VAL A 76 -1.70 -5.91 -3.93
CA VAL A 76 -1.64 -4.74 -3.04
C VAL A 76 -2.88 -4.60 -2.16
N LEU A 77 -4.06 -4.75 -2.74
CA LEU A 77 -5.32 -4.59 -2.01
C LEU A 77 -6.05 -5.92 -1.78
N SER A 78 -5.32 -7.04 -1.91
CA SER A 78 -5.96 -8.34 -1.71
C SER A 78 -6.42 -8.49 -0.26
N ASN A 79 -7.53 -9.19 -0.07
CA ASN A 79 -8.11 -9.44 1.25
C ASN A 79 -8.46 -8.18 2.04
N CYS A 80 -8.64 -7.05 1.37
CA CYS A 80 -9.13 -5.83 2.00
C CYS A 80 -10.67 -5.88 2.00
N GLU A 81 -11.22 -6.61 2.94
CA GLU A 81 -12.64 -6.94 2.95
C GLU A 81 -13.56 -5.75 3.19
N LYS A 82 -13.03 -4.65 3.70
CA LYS A 82 -13.84 -3.46 3.98
C LYS A 82 -13.71 -2.38 2.90
N LEU A 83 -12.92 -2.64 1.86
CA LEU A 83 -12.72 -1.67 0.81
C LEU A 83 -14.00 -1.52 -0.02
N THR A 84 -14.54 -0.31 -0.07
CA THR A 84 -15.78 -0.02 -0.79
C THR A 84 -15.59 1.02 -1.89
N SER A 85 -14.48 1.72 -1.91
CA SER A 85 -14.24 2.77 -2.90
C SER A 85 -12.77 2.84 -3.30
N LEU A 86 -12.52 2.92 -4.59
CA LEU A 86 -11.17 3.07 -5.12
C LEU A 86 -11.20 4.19 -6.15
N LYS A 87 -10.42 5.23 -5.92
CA LYS A 87 -10.29 6.34 -6.85
C LYS A 87 -8.93 6.27 -7.51
N ILE A 88 -8.90 6.33 -8.83
CA ILE A 88 -7.67 6.21 -9.60
C ILE A 88 -7.41 7.54 -10.32
N ASP A 89 -6.34 8.23 -9.94
CA ASP A 89 -5.97 9.50 -10.53
C ASP A 89 -4.69 9.41 -11.35
N THR A 90 -4.33 8.21 -11.81
CA THR A 90 -3.08 8.05 -12.54
C THR A 90 -3.28 7.26 -13.83
N ASP A 91 -2.53 7.61 -14.87
CA ASP A 91 -2.49 6.86 -16.11
C ASP A 91 -1.19 6.06 -16.21
N ALA A 92 -0.38 6.10 -15.19
CA ALA A 92 0.97 5.57 -15.30
C ALA A 92 1.02 4.06 -15.45
N TYR A 93 0.00 3.32 -14.99
CA TYR A 93 -0.04 1.92 -15.24
C TYR A 93 -1.37 1.62 -15.84
N GLU A 94 -1.36 0.82 -16.86
CA GLU A 94 -2.48 0.43 -17.37
C GLU A 94 -2.64 -0.88 -17.10
N THR A 95 -3.17 -1.43 -16.57
CA THR A 95 -3.36 -2.72 -16.67
C THR A 95 -4.42 -3.14 -15.83
N SER A 96 -5.57 -3.31 -16.41
CA SER A 96 -6.67 -4.03 -15.81
C SER A 96 -6.18 -5.34 -15.20
N THR A 97 -5.18 -5.98 -15.77
CA THR A 97 -4.62 -7.22 -15.25
C THR A 97 -3.96 -6.99 -13.89
N VAL A 98 -3.15 -5.95 -13.77
CA VAL A 98 -2.47 -5.65 -12.51
C VAL A 98 -3.49 -5.24 -11.45
N LEU A 99 -4.44 -4.40 -11.81
CA LEU A 99 -5.47 -3.99 -10.87
C LEU A 99 -6.34 -5.17 -10.44
N CYS A 100 -6.69 -6.07 -11.35
CA CYS A 100 -7.47 -7.26 -10.98
C CYS A 100 -6.72 -8.14 -9.98
N LYS A 101 -5.42 -8.31 -10.17
CA LYS A 101 -4.61 -9.08 -9.23
C LYS A 101 -4.47 -8.36 -7.89
N SER A 102 -4.36 -7.03 -7.92
CA SER A 102 -4.25 -6.25 -6.69
C SER A 102 -5.56 -6.22 -5.92
N LEU A 103 -6.69 -6.37 -6.60
CA LEU A 103 -8.00 -6.32 -5.97
C LEU A 103 -8.57 -7.70 -5.64
N LYS A 104 -7.76 -8.75 -5.78
CA LYS A 104 -8.23 -10.10 -5.49
C LYS A 104 -8.75 -10.21 -4.07
N ASN A 105 -9.94 -10.78 -3.91
CA ASN A 105 -10.61 -10.96 -2.61
C ASN A 105 -10.96 -9.64 -1.92
N CYS A 106 -11.13 -8.56 -2.69
CA CYS A 106 -11.69 -7.32 -2.16
C CYS A 106 -13.19 -7.33 -2.37
N GLN A 107 -13.88 -6.45 -1.67
CA GLN A 107 -15.33 -6.33 -1.80
C GLN A 107 -15.76 -5.50 -2.99
N LEU A 108 -14.88 -4.78 -3.62
CA LEU A 108 -15.21 -3.96 -4.79
C LEU A 108 -15.67 -4.80 -5.96
#